data_cbf50acf766cc0ac1172760b2dc408e4
#
_entry.id   cbf50acf766cc0ac1172760b2dc408e4
#
_cell.length_a   1.000
_cell.length_b   1.000
_cell.length_c   1.000
_cell.angle_alpha   90.00
_cell.angle_beta   90.00
_cell.angle_gamma   90.00
#
_symmetry.space_group_name_H-M   'P 1'
#
loop_
_entity.id
_entity.type
_entity.pdbx_description
1 polymer ?
#
loop_
_entity_poly.entity_id
_entity_poly.type
_entity_poly.pdbx_seq_one_letter_code
_entity_poly.pdbx_strand_id
1 'polypeptide(L)'
;MATTIIVDPAKLEAAAAQMDAQAGEYERQYNQLFSEVDGMGAAWQGADNVAFVNQIKGFMDDFQQMKALMLQYSEFLKNSATTYRNTQEDRIAQAKTLTN
;
A
#
# COMPACT_ATOMS: atom_id res chain seq x y z
N MET A 1 -32.26 -8.83 -10.88
CA MET A 1 -31.26 -9.09 -11.91
C MET A 1 -29.89 -9.23 -11.27
N ALA A 2 -29.25 -10.37 -11.40
CA ALA A 2 -27.93 -10.58 -10.82
C ALA A 2 -26.88 -9.80 -11.60
N THR A 3 -26.20 -8.89 -10.95
CA THR A 3 -25.06 -8.19 -11.54
C THR A 3 -23.85 -9.12 -11.45
N THR A 4 -23.34 -9.56 -12.57
CA THR A 4 -22.13 -10.36 -12.59
C THR A 4 -20.93 -9.41 -12.45
N ILE A 5 -20.25 -9.48 -11.33
CA ILE A 5 -19.00 -8.74 -11.16
C ILE A 5 -17.89 -9.61 -11.76
N ILE A 6 -17.33 -9.13 -12.87
CA ILE A 6 -16.19 -9.79 -13.49
C ILE A 6 -14.94 -9.19 -12.86
N VAL A 7 -14.19 -10.01 -12.12
CA VAL A 7 -12.92 -9.63 -11.52
C VAL A 7 -11.80 -10.12 -12.44
N ASP A 8 -10.95 -9.19 -12.85
CA ASP A 8 -9.79 -9.50 -13.67
C ASP A 8 -8.54 -9.56 -12.75
N PRO A 9 -7.98 -10.76 -12.53
CA PRO A 9 -6.78 -10.90 -11.68
C PRO A 9 -5.61 -10.05 -12.16
N ALA A 10 -5.45 -9.86 -13.46
CA ALA A 10 -4.37 -9.02 -13.99
C ALA A 10 -4.51 -7.57 -13.56
N LYS A 11 -5.74 -7.06 -13.46
CA LYS A 11 -5.99 -5.70 -12.97
C LYS A 11 -5.70 -5.57 -11.47
N LEU A 12 -6.00 -6.60 -10.68
CA LEU A 12 -5.66 -6.62 -9.25
C LEU A 12 -4.14 -6.63 -9.06
N GLU A 13 -3.41 -7.40 -9.86
CA GLU A 13 -1.95 -7.43 -9.79
C GLU A 13 -1.35 -6.09 -10.22
N ALA A 14 -1.89 -5.46 -11.26
CA ALA A 14 -1.45 -4.15 -11.70
C ALA A 14 -1.69 -3.08 -10.62
N ALA A 15 -2.86 -3.13 -9.96
CA ALA A 15 -3.17 -2.23 -8.85
C ALA A 15 -2.22 -2.46 -7.67
N ALA A 16 -1.87 -3.71 -7.36
CA ALA A 16 -0.91 -4.04 -6.32
C ALA A 16 0.48 -3.47 -6.65
N ALA A 17 0.93 -3.61 -7.88
CA ALA A 17 2.21 -3.06 -8.33
C ALA A 17 2.24 -1.53 -8.22
N GLN A 18 1.14 -0.86 -8.58
CA GLN A 18 1.01 0.58 -8.41
C GLN A 18 1.05 0.98 -6.94
N MET A 19 0.37 0.23 -6.08
CA MET A 19 0.36 0.50 -4.64
C MET A 19 1.76 0.36 -4.05
N ASP A 20 2.51 -0.68 -4.45
CA ASP A 20 3.89 -0.87 -4.02
C ASP A 20 4.78 0.31 -4.44
N ALA A 21 4.64 0.76 -5.68
CA ALA A 21 5.39 1.90 -6.20
C ALA A 21 5.04 3.19 -5.46
N GLN A 22 3.76 3.42 -5.21
CA GLN A 22 3.28 4.58 -4.47
C GLN A 22 3.72 4.55 -3.00
N ALA A 23 3.76 3.37 -2.38
CA ALA A 23 4.25 3.23 -1.00
C ALA A 23 5.73 3.59 -0.92
N GLY A 24 6.54 3.17 -1.89
CA GLY A 24 7.95 3.53 -1.97
C GLY A 24 8.16 5.03 -2.16
N GLU A 25 7.38 5.66 -3.06
CA GLU A 25 7.43 7.10 -3.29
C GLU A 25 6.96 7.89 -2.07
N TYR A 26 5.92 7.41 -1.40
CA TYR A 26 5.41 8.00 -0.16
C TYR A 26 6.49 8.00 0.92
N GLU A 27 7.20 6.88 1.10
CA GLU A 27 8.31 6.79 2.04
C GLU A 27 9.43 7.76 1.69
N ARG A 28 9.80 7.84 0.42
CA ARG A 28 10.82 8.77 -0.04
C ARG A 28 10.45 10.21 0.28
N GLN A 29 9.20 10.58 0.05
CA GLN A 29 8.70 11.94 0.29
C GLN A 29 8.67 12.28 1.78
N TYR A 30 8.18 11.38 2.64
CA TYR A 30 8.14 11.70 4.06
C TYR A 30 9.54 11.71 4.69
N ASN A 31 10.46 10.86 4.22
CA ASN A 31 11.85 10.91 4.69
C ASN A 31 12.52 12.22 4.28
N GLN A 32 12.26 12.71 3.08
CA GLN A 32 12.75 14.00 2.62
C GLN A 32 12.18 15.14 3.46
N LEU A 33 10.89 15.10 3.75
CA LEU A 33 10.23 16.09 4.60
C LEU A 33 10.87 16.14 5.99
N PHE A 34 11.10 14.99 6.61
CA PHE A 34 11.71 14.93 7.94
C PHE A 34 13.16 15.41 7.92
N SER A 35 13.90 15.11 6.86
CA SER A 35 15.25 15.63 6.70
C SER A 35 15.27 17.17 6.63
N GLU A 36 14.33 17.76 5.89
CA GLU A 36 14.18 19.21 5.79
C GLU A 36 13.79 19.82 7.13
N VAL A 37 12.88 19.19 7.86
CA VAL A 37 12.44 19.65 9.18
C VAL A 37 13.59 19.57 10.19
N ASP A 38 14.41 18.51 10.16
CA ASP A 38 15.58 18.41 11.02
C ASP A 38 16.56 19.56 10.74
N GLY A 39 16.78 19.89 9.47
CA GLY A 39 17.61 21.02 9.09
C GLY A 39 17.08 22.35 9.61
N MET A 40 15.76 22.54 9.58
CA MET A 40 15.11 23.72 10.12
C MET A 40 15.21 23.76 11.66
N GLY A 41 15.04 22.61 12.31
CA GLY A 41 15.11 22.48 13.75
C GLY A 41 16.45 22.89 14.32
N ALA A 42 17.54 22.63 13.59
CA ALA A 42 18.88 23.03 14.01
C ALA A 42 19.04 24.55 14.07
N ALA A 43 18.26 25.31 13.30
CA ALA A 43 18.29 26.78 13.31
C ALA A 43 17.41 27.38 14.39
N TRP A 44 16.54 26.64 15.05
CA TRP A 44 15.62 27.08 16.07
C TRP A 44 16.24 26.83 17.46
N GLN A 45 16.20 27.80 18.35
CA GLN A 45 16.70 27.63 19.69
C GLN A 45 15.57 27.86 20.70
N GLY A 46 15.49 26.95 21.70
CA GLY A 46 14.59 27.12 22.84
C GLY A 46 13.53 26.02 22.96
N ALA A 47 12.60 26.20 23.90
CA ALA A 47 11.59 25.23 24.27
C ALA A 47 10.60 24.96 23.12
N ASP A 48 10.29 25.97 22.31
CA ASP A 48 9.37 25.85 21.17
C ASP A 48 9.92 24.90 20.11
N ASN A 49 11.24 24.90 19.93
CA ASN A 49 11.90 23.96 19.01
C ASN A 49 11.70 22.50 19.46
N VAL A 50 11.89 22.22 20.76
CA VAL A 50 11.72 20.86 21.30
C VAL A 50 10.28 20.39 21.12
N ALA A 51 9.30 21.21 21.39
CA ALA A 51 7.89 20.88 21.22
C ALA A 51 7.57 20.62 19.76
N PHE A 52 8.06 21.45 18.84
CA PHE A 52 7.86 21.30 17.39
C PHE A 52 8.47 19.99 16.88
N VAL A 53 9.72 19.71 17.24
CA VAL A 53 10.42 18.48 16.82
C VAL A 53 9.70 17.25 17.34
N ASN A 54 9.24 17.26 18.59
CA ASN A 54 8.49 16.13 19.15
C ASN A 54 7.17 15.90 18.42
N GLN A 55 6.48 16.97 18.05
CA GLN A 55 5.23 16.86 17.27
C GLN A 55 5.49 16.28 15.88
N ILE A 56 6.55 16.71 15.21
CA ILE A 56 6.93 16.18 13.88
C ILE A 56 7.31 14.70 13.99
N LYS A 57 8.01 14.30 15.04
CA LYS A 57 8.33 12.88 15.28
C LYS A 57 7.08 12.02 15.45
N GLY A 58 6.04 12.57 16.09
CA GLY A 58 4.74 11.90 16.17
C GLY A 58 4.12 11.66 14.80
N PHE A 59 4.21 12.65 13.92
CA PHE A 59 3.74 12.48 12.53
C PHE A 59 4.55 11.42 11.76
N MET A 60 5.85 11.28 12.07
CA MET A 60 6.67 10.25 11.45
C MET A 60 6.10 8.86 11.68
N ASP A 61 5.69 8.56 12.91
CA ASP A 61 5.06 7.27 13.23
C ASP A 61 3.77 7.07 12.43
N ASP A 62 2.95 8.10 12.30
CA ASP A 62 1.71 8.06 11.53
C ASP A 62 2.00 7.78 10.04
N PHE A 63 3.00 8.42 9.47
CA PHE A 63 3.39 8.19 8.07
C PHE A 63 3.91 6.77 7.85
N GLN A 64 4.71 6.25 8.79
CA GLN A 64 5.22 4.89 8.72
C GLN A 64 4.08 3.87 8.81
N GLN A 65 3.09 4.09 9.66
CA GLN A 65 1.91 3.25 9.76
C GLN A 65 1.09 3.28 8.48
N MET A 66 0.94 4.45 7.86
CA MET A 66 0.24 4.58 6.58
C MET A 66 0.95 3.79 5.48
N LYS A 67 2.28 3.88 5.41
CA LYS A 67 3.04 3.06 4.46
C LYS A 67 2.80 1.57 4.67
N ALA A 68 2.84 1.12 5.94
CA ALA A 68 2.58 -0.28 6.27
C ALA A 68 1.20 -0.72 5.81
N LEU A 69 0.17 0.12 5.99
CA LEU A 69 -1.19 -0.16 5.50
C LEU A 69 -1.24 -0.25 3.97
N MET A 70 -0.52 0.61 3.27
CA MET A 70 -0.45 0.55 1.81
C MET A 70 0.14 -0.78 1.34
N LEU A 71 1.22 -1.25 1.98
CA LEU A 71 1.84 -2.53 1.65
C LEU A 71 0.94 -3.71 2.01
N GLN A 72 0.21 -3.65 3.11
CA GLN A 72 -0.78 -4.67 3.46
C GLN A 72 -1.91 -4.73 2.44
N TYR A 73 -2.36 -3.58 1.97
CA TYR A 73 -3.40 -3.53 0.94
C TYR A 73 -2.90 -4.10 -0.38
N SER A 74 -1.66 -3.79 -0.76
CA SER A 74 -1.02 -4.39 -1.93
C SER A 74 -0.98 -5.92 -1.82
N GLU A 75 -0.59 -6.45 -0.67
CA GLU A 75 -0.54 -7.89 -0.42
C GLU A 75 -1.94 -8.52 -0.52
N PHE A 76 -2.95 -7.84 0.02
CA PHE A 76 -4.34 -8.27 -0.11
C PHE A 76 -4.76 -8.38 -1.57
N LEU A 77 -4.40 -7.39 -2.39
CA LEU A 77 -4.71 -7.41 -3.83
C LEU A 77 -4.01 -8.58 -4.54
N LYS A 78 -2.75 -8.85 -4.22
CA LYS A 78 -2.00 -9.98 -4.78
C LYS A 78 -2.65 -11.31 -4.42
N ASN A 79 -3.00 -11.49 -3.15
CA ASN A 79 -3.64 -12.70 -2.66
C ASN A 79 -5.02 -12.89 -3.29
N SER A 80 -5.77 -11.80 -3.46
CA SER A 80 -7.07 -11.83 -4.13
C SER A 80 -6.93 -12.27 -5.59
N ALA A 81 -5.93 -11.75 -6.30
CA ALA A 81 -5.65 -12.13 -7.69
C ALA A 81 -5.35 -13.62 -7.81
N THR A 82 -4.50 -14.14 -6.91
CA THR A 82 -4.15 -15.57 -6.88
C THR A 82 -5.39 -16.42 -6.62
N THR A 83 -6.23 -16.03 -5.67
CA THR A 83 -7.47 -16.76 -5.36
C THR A 83 -8.41 -16.80 -6.56
N TYR A 84 -8.60 -15.68 -7.24
CA TYR A 84 -9.45 -15.63 -8.43
C TYR A 84 -8.91 -16.49 -9.56
N ARG A 85 -7.61 -16.50 -9.80
CA ARG A 85 -7.00 -17.36 -10.82
C ARG A 85 -7.21 -18.83 -10.51
N ASN A 86 -6.96 -19.23 -9.27
CA ASN A 86 -7.12 -20.62 -8.85
C ASN A 86 -8.58 -21.07 -9.00
N THR A 87 -9.53 -20.22 -8.63
CA THR A 87 -10.95 -20.51 -8.79
C THR A 87 -11.33 -20.67 -10.27
N GLN A 88 -10.83 -19.81 -11.15
CA GLN A 88 -11.08 -19.90 -12.59
C GLN A 88 -10.50 -21.17 -13.17
N GLU A 89 -9.29 -21.54 -12.80
CA GLU A 89 -8.65 -22.79 -13.24
C GLU A 89 -9.43 -24.00 -12.79
N ASP A 90 -9.90 -24.02 -11.55
CA ASP A 90 -10.74 -25.11 -11.02
C ASP A 90 -12.03 -25.24 -11.80
N ARG A 91 -12.68 -24.12 -12.13
CA ARG A 91 -13.92 -24.13 -12.91
C ARG A 91 -13.69 -24.68 -14.32
N ILE A 92 -12.59 -24.30 -14.96
CA ILE A 92 -12.22 -24.80 -16.28
C ILE A 92 -11.97 -26.31 -16.22
N ALA A 93 -11.23 -26.78 -15.21
CA ALA A 93 -10.96 -28.20 -15.04
C ALA A 93 -12.24 -29.00 -14.82
N GLN A 94 -13.18 -28.50 -14.01
CA GLN A 94 -14.47 -29.14 -13.80
C GLN A 94 -15.31 -29.18 -15.08
N ALA A 95 -15.31 -28.10 -15.84
CA ALA A 95 -16.02 -28.05 -17.10
C ALA A 95 -15.47 -29.07 -18.09
N LYS A 96 -14.15 -29.23 -18.18
CA LYS A 96 -13.52 -30.24 -19.05
C LYS A 96 -13.88 -31.66 -18.63
N THR A 97 -13.94 -31.91 -17.31
CA THR A 97 -14.35 -33.22 -16.80
C THR A 97 -15.77 -33.58 -17.18
N LEU A 98 -16.68 -32.59 -17.21
CA LEU A 98 -18.09 -32.79 -17.55
C LEU A 98 -18.32 -33.02 -19.03
N THR A 99 -17.41 -32.58 -19.90
CA THR A 99 -17.56 -32.74 -21.36
C THR A 99 -16.99 -34.03 -21.91
N ASN A 100 -16.33 -34.82 -21.09
CA ASN A 100 -15.87 -36.18 -21.51
C ASN A 100 -16.92 -37.22 -21.18
#